data_d1327f9a3cabdbd7dda448bd8b72ed7f
#
_entry.id   d1327f9a3cabdbd7dda448bd8b72ed7f
#
_cell.length_a   1.000
_cell.length_b   1.000
_cell.length_c   1.000
_cell.angle_alpha   90.00
_cell.angle_beta   90.00
_cell.angle_gamma   90.00
#
_symmetry.space_group_name_H-M   'P 1'
#
loop_
_entity.id
_entity.type
_entity.pdbx_description
1 polymer ?
#
loop_
_entity_poly.entity_id
_entity_poly.type
_entity_poly.pdbx_seq_one_letter_code
_entity_poly.pdbx_strand_id
1 'polypeptide(L)'
;MIDKDGNTLSFVEEHRIRRTLRTIRSRVRRLIVRAALDALEDGVGSVNLVAPGDVYEELFSFIGAGTLFTEMQYGFVRPVSIDDFEEVEALIVRGQTEGHLLPRTPEQIAQILPSCWGYRIGDEHLAGICSLLTEPYRRDRAGEITAMYTLTRFQGEGVAAVLVREILKEARARRLKYLFACTSDDLVAALFSRLGFERARASDVPAAKWRGYDPSRIASLSILRAHLG
;
A
#
# COMPACT_ATOMS: atom_id res chain seq x y z
N MET A 1 -17.44 2.77 -9.43
CA MET A 1 -18.18 1.69 -10.16
C MET A 1 -18.40 0.53 -9.20
N ILE A 2 -19.40 -0.34 -9.37
CA ILE A 2 -19.71 -1.45 -8.45
C ILE A 2 -19.52 -2.77 -9.20
N ASP A 3 -18.83 -3.74 -8.59
CA ASP A 3 -18.64 -5.08 -9.15
C ASP A 3 -19.92 -5.96 -9.03
N LYS A 4 -19.82 -7.22 -9.45
CA LYS A 4 -20.93 -8.19 -9.36
C LYS A 4 -21.34 -8.55 -7.91
N ASP A 5 -20.44 -8.36 -6.97
CA ASP A 5 -20.60 -8.70 -5.56
C ASP A 5 -21.04 -7.48 -4.72
N GLY A 6 -21.26 -6.31 -5.37
CA GLY A 6 -21.73 -5.08 -4.75
C GLY A 6 -20.63 -4.16 -4.22
N ASN A 7 -19.35 -4.51 -4.41
CA ASN A 7 -18.23 -3.69 -3.96
C ASN A 7 -17.93 -2.56 -4.93
N THR A 8 -17.52 -1.41 -4.43
CA THR A 8 -17.06 -0.30 -5.27
C THR A 8 -15.74 -0.64 -5.91
N LEU A 9 -15.69 -0.65 -7.25
CA LEU A 9 -14.46 -0.73 -8.01
C LEU A 9 -13.79 0.64 -8.00
N SER A 10 -12.71 0.75 -7.26
CA SER A 10 -11.95 2.01 -7.14
C SER A 10 -10.81 2.10 -8.14
N PHE A 11 -10.39 0.96 -8.68
CA PHE A 11 -9.28 0.84 -9.61
C PHE A 11 -9.53 -0.29 -10.63
N VAL A 12 -9.23 -0.07 -11.91
CA VAL A 12 -9.39 -1.09 -12.96
C VAL A 12 -8.22 -1.01 -13.96
N GLU A 13 -7.43 -2.06 -14.03
CA GLU A 13 -6.37 -2.20 -15.04
C GLU A 13 -6.95 -2.41 -16.45
N GLU A 14 -6.26 -1.94 -17.49
CA GLU A 14 -6.68 -2.06 -18.90
C GLU A 14 -7.09 -3.49 -19.25
N HIS A 15 -6.26 -4.48 -18.95
CA HIS A 15 -6.56 -5.88 -19.28
C HIS A 15 -7.83 -6.41 -18.59
N ARG A 16 -8.19 -5.88 -17.43
CA ARG A 16 -9.42 -6.19 -16.70
C ARG A 16 -10.62 -5.43 -17.23
N ILE A 17 -10.43 -4.23 -17.83
CA ILE A 17 -11.52 -3.43 -18.41
C ILE A 17 -12.26 -4.23 -19.47
N ARG A 18 -11.54 -4.87 -20.38
CA ARG A 18 -12.12 -5.71 -21.44
C ARG A 18 -12.97 -6.87 -20.88
N ARG A 19 -12.54 -7.47 -19.78
CA ARG A 19 -13.30 -8.51 -19.08
C ARG A 19 -14.51 -7.94 -18.35
N THR A 20 -14.36 -6.82 -17.68
CA THR A 20 -15.40 -6.12 -16.93
C THR A 20 -16.52 -5.64 -17.86
N LEU A 21 -16.19 -5.14 -19.07
CA LEU A 21 -17.17 -4.72 -20.08
C LEU A 21 -18.18 -5.83 -20.41
N ARG A 22 -17.76 -7.10 -20.39
CA ARG A 22 -18.65 -8.25 -20.68
C ARG A 22 -19.65 -8.52 -19.57
N THR A 23 -19.38 -8.07 -18.34
CA THR A 23 -20.22 -8.32 -17.16
C THR A 23 -21.17 -7.16 -16.84
N ILE A 24 -20.93 -5.97 -17.42
CA ILE A 24 -21.74 -4.78 -17.16
C ILE A 24 -23.09 -4.90 -17.90
N ARG A 25 -24.18 -4.95 -17.13
CA ARG A 25 -25.55 -5.03 -17.65
C ARG A 25 -26.09 -3.67 -18.13
N SER A 26 -25.73 -2.59 -17.44
CA SER A 26 -26.18 -1.23 -17.79
C SER A 26 -25.53 -0.74 -19.08
N ARG A 27 -26.36 -0.34 -20.06
CA ARG A 27 -25.89 0.22 -21.34
C ARG A 27 -25.06 1.49 -21.13
N VAL A 28 -25.51 2.39 -20.25
CA VAL A 28 -24.83 3.67 -19.97
C VAL A 28 -23.45 3.40 -19.35
N ARG A 29 -23.39 2.55 -18.29
CA ARG A 29 -22.11 2.19 -17.65
C ARG A 29 -21.14 1.55 -18.63
N ARG A 30 -21.65 0.69 -19.52
CA ARG A 30 -20.82 0.05 -20.57
C ARG A 30 -20.22 1.06 -21.53
N LEU A 31 -20.99 2.08 -21.94
CA LEU A 31 -20.49 3.16 -22.80
C LEU A 31 -19.41 3.98 -22.12
N ILE A 32 -19.59 4.33 -20.85
CA ILE A 32 -18.58 5.08 -20.07
C ILE A 32 -17.28 4.28 -19.95
N VAL A 33 -17.36 3.01 -19.54
CA VAL A 33 -16.17 2.15 -19.39
C VAL A 33 -15.50 1.89 -20.74
N ARG A 34 -16.27 1.83 -21.84
CA ARG A 34 -15.72 1.72 -23.19
C ARG A 34 -14.96 2.98 -23.58
N ALA A 35 -15.52 4.16 -23.33
CA ALA A 35 -14.84 5.43 -23.59
C ALA A 35 -13.54 5.57 -22.79
N ALA A 36 -13.52 5.11 -21.52
CA ALA A 36 -12.30 5.07 -20.74
C ALA A 36 -11.24 4.14 -21.35
N LEU A 37 -11.64 2.96 -21.83
CA LEU A 37 -10.73 2.03 -22.50
C LEU A 37 -10.19 2.62 -23.80
N ASP A 38 -11.07 3.19 -24.64
CA ASP A 38 -10.68 3.78 -25.92
C ASP A 38 -9.66 4.93 -25.68
N ALA A 39 -9.87 5.76 -24.65
CA ALA A 39 -8.92 6.81 -24.26
C ALA A 39 -7.54 6.27 -23.82
N LEU A 40 -7.50 5.17 -23.05
CA LEU A 40 -6.23 4.52 -22.69
C LEU A 40 -5.53 3.95 -23.92
N GLU A 41 -6.27 3.29 -24.81
CA GLU A 41 -5.75 2.76 -26.09
C GLU A 41 -5.19 3.87 -26.99
N ASP A 42 -5.74 5.10 -26.89
CA ASP A 42 -5.26 6.29 -27.59
C ASP A 42 -4.08 6.97 -26.88
N GLY A 43 -3.54 6.39 -25.79
CA GLY A 43 -2.34 6.84 -25.09
C GLY A 43 -2.60 7.83 -23.95
N VAL A 44 -3.84 7.96 -23.47
CA VAL A 44 -4.12 8.66 -22.20
C VAL A 44 -3.65 7.79 -21.05
N GLY A 45 -2.75 8.29 -20.19
CA GLY A 45 -2.14 7.50 -19.13
C GLY A 45 -3.12 7.01 -18.06
N SER A 46 -4.16 7.81 -17.76
CA SER A 46 -5.20 7.43 -16.82
C SER A 46 -6.53 8.15 -17.09
N VAL A 47 -7.64 7.51 -16.71
CA VAL A 47 -8.99 8.08 -16.79
C VAL A 47 -9.70 7.88 -15.46
N ASN A 48 -10.16 8.96 -14.84
CA ASN A 48 -10.94 8.89 -13.60
C ASN A 48 -12.44 9.09 -13.86
N LEU A 49 -13.25 8.20 -13.30
CA LEU A 49 -14.70 8.34 -13.24
C LEU A 49 -15.11 8.77 -11.83
N VAL A 50 -15.55 10.00 -11.70
CA VAL A 50 -15.85 10.64 -10.42
C VAL A 50 -17.30 11.10 -10.40
N ALA A 51 -17.97 10.99 -9.26
CA ALA A 51 -19.29 11.62 -9.08
C ALA A 51 -19.13 13.16 -9.03
N PRO A 52 -20.13 13.93 -9.52
CA PRO A 52 -20.00 15.39 -9.51
C PRO A 52 -19.71 16.01 -8.14
N GLY A 53 -20.17 15.39 -7.04
CA GLY A 53 -19.88 15.84 -5.68
C GLY A 53 -18.45 15.58 -5.20
N ASP A 54 -17.75 14.66 -5.84
CA ASP A 54 -16.43 14.20 -5.42
C ASP A 54 -15.30 14.76 -6.30
N VAL A 55 -15.63 15.61 -7.29
CA VAL A 55 -14.65 16.20 -8.22
C VAL A 55 -13.59 17.02 -7.50
N TYR A 56 -13.99 17.74 -6.45
CA TYR A 56 -13.03 18.51 -5.64
C TYR A 56 -12.02 17.60 -4.96
N GLU A 57 -12.46 16.50 -4.36
CA GLU A 57 -11.57 15.52 -3.71
C GLU A 57 -10.61 14.89 -4.72
N GLU A 58 -11.09 14.58 -5.94
CA GLU A 58 -10.24 14.03 -6.99
C GLU A 58 -9.16 15.01 -7.46
N LEU A 59 -9.50 16.29 -7.62
CA LEU A 59 -8.58 17.28 -8.19
C LEU A 59 -7.63 17.91 -7.16
N PHE A 60 -8.01 17.95 -5.88
CA PHE A 60 -7.30 18.71 -4.85
C PHE A 60 -6.88 17.88 -3.63
N SER A 61 -7.06 16.55 -3.65
CA SER A 61 -6.51 15.67 -2.62
C SER A 61 -5.57 14.64 -3.22
N PHE A 62 -4.52 14.28 -2.48
CA PHE A 62 -3.61 13.20 -2.87
C PHE A 62 -4.27 11.81 -2.86
N ILE A 63 -5.43 11.68 -2.24
CA ILE A 63 -6.15 10.41 -2.09
C ILE A 63 -7.03 10.15 -3.30
N GLY A 64 -7.58 11.22 -3.89
CA GLY A 64 -8.52 11.16 -5.00
C GLY A 64 -9.83 10.45 -4.65
N ALA A 65 -10.75 10.41 -5.60
CA ALA A 65 -12.07 9.81 -5.46
C ALA A 65 -12.46 9.01 -6.71
N GLY A 66 -13.52 8.22 -6.63
CA GLY A 66 -14.10 7.56 -7.81
C GLY A 66 -13.40 6.28 -8.25
N THR A 67 -13.36 6.05 -9.56
CA THR A 67 -12.76 4.84 -10.17
C THR A 67 -11.68 5.25 -11.16
N LEU A 68 -10.45 4.87 -10.87
CA LEU A 68 -9.29 5.09 -11.74
C LEU A 68 -9.14 3.93 -12.73
N PHE A 69 -9.06 4.25 -14.02
CA PHE A 69 -8.66 3.36 -15.10
C PHE A 69 -7.26 3.74 -15.55
N THR A 70 -6.34 2.79 -15.59
CA THR A 70 -4.96 3.04 -16.02
C THR A 70 -4.30 1.78 -16.54
N GLU A 71 -3.24 1.94 -17.30
CA GLU A 71 -2.31 0.86 -17.63
C GLU A 71 -1.37 0.63 -16.43
N MET A 72 -1.62 -0.43 -15.63
CA MET A 72 -0.80 -0.76 -14.44
C MET A 72 0.64 -1.16 -14.76
N GLN A 73 1.03 -1.25 -16.02
CA GLN A 73 2.42 -1.51 -16.43
C GLN A 73 3.41 -0.42 -15.97
N TYR A 74 2.91 0.72 -15.50
CA TYR A 74 3.72 1.87 -15.09
C TYR A 74 3.79 2.10 -13.57
N GLY A 75 3.28 1.15 -12.76
CA GLY A 75 3.50 1.23 -11.32
C GLY A 75 4.93 0.85 -10.95
N PHE A 76 5.62 1.71 -10.21
CA PHE A 76 6.98 1.47 -9.75
C PHE A 76 7.15 1.80 -8.27
N VAL A 77 8.15 1.15 -7.66
CA VAL A 77 8.51 1.41 -6.26
C VAL A 77 9.81 2.21 -6.23
N ARG A 78 9.81 3.28 -5.46
CA ARG A 78 11.02 4.05 -5.14
C ARG A 78 11.05 4.47 -3.68
N PRO A 79 12.24 4.77 -3.13
CA PRO A 79 12.32 5.51 -1.88
C PRO A 79 11.56 6.83 -2.00
N VAL A 80 10.84 7.22 -0.95
CA VAL A 80 10.22 8.53 -0.89
C VAL A 80 11.24 9.58 -0.48
N SER A 81 11.03 10.81 -0.92
CA SER A 81 11.85 11.98 -0.58
C SER A 81 11.10 12.95 0.33
N ILE A 82 11.75 14.03 0.71
CA ILE A 82 11.09 15.10 1.48
C ILE A 82 9.99 15.79 0.66
N ASP A 83 10.12 15.82 -0.66
CA ASP A 83 9.14 16.41 -1.55
C ASP A 83 7.82 15.60 -1.58
N ASP A 84 7.88 14.31 -1.19
CA ASP A 84 6.71 13.44 -1.09
C ASP A 84 6.01 13.52 0.29
N PHE A 85 6.47 14.39 1.21
CA PHE A 85 6.00 14.41 2.61
C PHE A 85 4.49 14.55 2.71
N GLU A 86 3.90 15.50 2.01
CA GLU A 86 2.45 15.78 2.07
C GLU A 86 1.62 14.58 1.58
N GLU A 87 2.05 13.91 0.50
CA GLU A 87 1.40 12.70 0.00
C GLU A 87 1.50 11.55 1.00
N VAL A 88 2.69 11.33 1.58
CA VAL A 88 2.92 10.28 2.59
C VAL A 88 2.12 10.55 3.85
N GLU A 89 2.07 11.80 4.32
CA GLU A 89 1.28 12.21 5.47
C GLU A 89 -0.21 11.94 5.20
N ALA A 90 -0.74 12.35 4.05
CA ALA A 90 -2.12 12.10 3.66
C ALA A 90 -2.48 10.60 3.67
N LEU A 91 -1.57 9.74 3.14
CA LEU A 91 -1.77 8.29 3.17
C LEU A 91 -1.76 7.73 4.60
N ILE A 92 -0.84 8.18 5.44
CA ILE A 92 -0.73 7.72 6.83
C ILE A 92 -1.97 8.15 7.61
N VAL A 93 -2.40 9.41 7.49
CA VAL A 93 -3.62 9.93 8.14
C VAL A 93 -4.85 9.14 7.68
N ARG A 94 -4.94 8.84 6.39
CA ARG A 94 -6.03 8.01 5.87
C ARG A 94 -6.01 6.61 6.48
N GLY A 95 -4.86 5.94 6.48
CA GLY A 95 -4.71 4.62 7.10
C GLY A 95 -5.01 4.60 8.61
N GLN A 96 -4.76 5.71 9.32
CA GLN A 96 -5.15 5.90 10.72
C GLN A 96 -6.67 6.01 10.86
N THR A 97 -7.30 6.84 10.03
CA THR A 97 -8.76 7.05 10.04
C THR A 97 -9.51 5.76 9.74
N GLU A 98 -8.97 4.94 8.86
CA GLU A 98 -9.52 3.61 8.51
C GLU A 98 -9.17 2.51 9.54
N GLY A 99 -8.37 2.82 10.57
CA GLY A 99 -7.98 1.88 11.62
C GLY A 99 -6.88 0.88 11.24
N HIS A 100 -6.25 1.05 10.09
CA HIS A 100 -5.16 0.18 9.61
C HIS A 100 -3.80 0.57 10.15
N LEU A 101 -3.58 1.84 10.48
CA LEU A 101 -2.34 2.35 11.04
C LEU A 101 -2.55 2.95 12.42
N LEU A 102 -1.50 2.86 13.24
CA LEU A 102 -1.47 3.55 14.51
C LEU A 102 -1.33 5.06 14.33
N PRO A 103 -1.95 5.86 15.21
CA PRO A 103 -1.76 7.31 15.22
C PRO A 103 -0.28 7.70 15.29
N ARG A 104 0.13 8.66 14.48
CA ARG A 104 1.44 9.30 14.48
C ARG A 104 1.29 10.80 14.35
N THR A 105 2.18 11.54 15.02
CA THR A 105 2.26 12.97 14.80
C THR A 105 3.02 13.29 13.50
N PRO A 106 2.89 14.50 12.93
CA PRO A 106 3.68 14.91 11.76
C PRO A 106 5.19 14.72 11.95
N GLU A 107 5.72 14.98 13.16
CA GLU A 107 7.13 14.79 13.49
C GLU A 107 7.54 13.31 13.44
N GLN A 108 6.66 12.42 13.91
CA GLN A 108 6.89 10.96 13.81
C GLN A 108 6.83 10.48 12.37
N ILE A 109 5.98 11.08 11.53
CA ILE A 109 5.92 10.80 10.09
C ILE A 109 7.21 11.27 9.43
N ALA A 110 7.67 12.50 9.72
CA ALA A 110 8.93 13.01 9.20
C ALA A 110 10.13 12.13 9.60
N GLN A 111 10.14 11.56 10.82
CA GLN A 111 11.21 10.66 11.28
C GLN A 111 11.26 9.34 10.51
N ILE A 112 10.13 8.78 10.07
CA ILE A 112 10.11 7.53 9.32
C ILE A 112 10.27 7.74 7.81
N LEU A 113 10.06 8.95 7.31
CA LEU A 113 10.09 9.26 5.88
C LEU A 113 11.36 8.75 5.16
N PRO A 114 12.59 8.93 5.70
CA PRO A 114 13.82 8.43 5.05
C PRO A 114 13.89 6.90 4.94
N SER A 115 13.02 6.18 5.64
CA SER A 115 12.92 4.72 5.59
C SER A 115 11.71 4.23 4.80
N CYS A 116 10.93 5.14 4.19
CA CYS A 116 9.73 4.82 3.45
C CYS A 116 10.01 4.54 1.97
N TRP A 117 9.22 3.65 1.43
CA TRP A 117 9.14 3.30 0.02
C TRP A 117 7.72 3.53 -0.45
N GLY A 118 7.58 4.15 -1.60
CA GLY A 118 6.29 4.44 -2.20
C GLY A 118 6.07 3.64 -3.47
N TYR A 119 4.88 3.10 -3.66
CA TYR A 119 4.41 2.56 -4.92
C TYR A 119 3.63 3.66 -5.63
N ARG A 120 4.13 4.11 -6.78
CA ARG A 120 3.52 5.16 -7.60
C ARG A 120 2.92 4.57 -8.87
N ILE A 121 1.81 5.13 -9.31
CA ILE A 121 1.16 4.82 -10.58
C ILE A 121 1.29 6.07 -11.45
N GLY A 122 2.05 5.95 -12.55
CA GLY A 122 2.51 7.12 -13.27
C GLY A 122 3.35 8.03 -12.38
N ASP A 123 3.47 9.29 -12.75
CA ASP A 123 4.18 10.29 -11.93
C ASP A 123 3.28 10.96 -10.87
N GLU A 124 1.97 10.71 -10.91
CA GLU A 124 0.97 11.53 -10.22
C GLU A 124 0.37 10.88 -8.96
N HIS A 125 0.40 9.55 -8.80
CA HIS A 125 -0.36 8.90 -7.73
C HIS A 125 0.47 7.99 -6.85
N LEU A 126 0.62 8.36 -5.58
CA LEU A 126 1.15 7.48 -4.55
C LEU A 126 0.04 6.52 -4.08
N ALA A 127 0.09 5.27 -4.55
CA ALA A 127 -0.93 4.26 -4.29
C ALA A 127 -0.73 3.49 -2.99
N GLY A 128 0.48 3.48 -2.46
CA GLY A 128 0.79 2.81 -1.20
C GLY A 128 2.20 3.11 -0.71
N ILE A 129 2.40 2.89 0.58
CA ILE A 129 3.67 3.10 1.27
C ILE A 129 4.04 1.90 2.13
N CYS A 130 5.32 1.79 2.42
CA CYS A 130 5.86 0.84 3.37
C CYS A 130 7.21 1.35 3.89
N SER A 131 7.48 1.20 5.18
CA SER A 131 8.76 1.63 5.77
C SER A 131 9.61 0.43 6.18
N LEU A 132 10.92 0.50 5.92
CA LEU A 132 11.95 -0.40 6.40
C LEU A 132 12.75 0.25 7.53
N LEU A 133 12.36 0.00 8.76
CA LEU A 133 13.04 0.53 9.94
C LEU A 133 14.20 -0.39 10.35
N THR A 134 15.43 0.12 10.32
CA THR A 134 16.64 -0.66 10.64
C THR A 134 17.43 -0.11 11.84
N GLU A 135 17.39 1.21 12.06
CA GLU A 135 18.23 1.87 13.08
C GLU A 135 18.07 1.30 14.49
N PRO A 136 16.86 1.05 15.02
CA PRO A 136 16.71 0.47 16.36
C PRO A 136 17.25 -0.97 16.47
N TYR A 137 17.44 -1.64 15.33
CA TYR A 137 17.74 -3.08 15.22
C TYR A 137 19.13 -3.37 14.63
N ARG A 138 20.00 -2.37 14.54
CA ARG A 138 21.35 -2.50 13.93
C ARG A 138 22.18 -3.61 14.54
N ARG A 139 22.13 -3.75 15.88
CA ARG A 139 22.89 -4.79 16.61
C ARG A 139 22.47 -6.20 16.21
N ASP A 140 21.20 -6.39 15.91
CA ASP A 140 20.63 -7.68 15.51
C ASP A 140 20.77 -7.92 14.00
N ARG A 141 21.21 -6.90 13.23
CA ARG A 141 21.18 -6.87 11.77
C ARG A 141 19.79 -7.22 11.25
N ALA A 142 18.77 -6.67 11.85
CA ALA A 142 17.37 -6.90 11.54
C ALA A 142 16.71 -5.62 10.99
N GLY A 143 15.58 -5.80 10.30
CA GLY A 143 14.73 -4.71 9.88
C GLY A 143 13.27 -5.00 10.18
N GLU A 144 12.54 -3.96 10.56
CA GLU A 144 11.08 -4.02 10.71
C GLU A 144 10.38 -3.42 9.51
N ILE A 145 9.42 -4.17 8.96
CA ILE A 145 8.46 -3.63 8.01
C ILE A 145 7.32 -3.00 8.80
N THR A 146 7.15 -1.69 8.64
CA THR A 146 6.13 -0.91 9.37
C THR A 146 5.49 0.14 8.47
N ALA A 147 4.47 0.85 8.97
CA ALA A 147 3.74 1.88 8.24
C ALA A 147 3.29 1.43 6.83
N MET A 148 2.94 0.15 6.68
CA MET A 148 2.46 -0.38 5.41
C MET A 148 0.98 -0.05 5.24
N TYR A 149 0.69 0.72 4.20
CA TYR A 149 -0.67 1.06 3.84
C TYR A 149 -0.81 1.18 2.32
N THR A 150 -1.91 0.69 1.81
CA THR A 150 -2.30 0.84 0.41
C THR A 150 -3.67 1.51 0.37
N LEU A 151 -3.81 2.56 -0.42
CA LEU A 151 -5.10 3.22 -0.63
C LEU A 151 -6.18 2.20 -0.98
N THR A 152 -7.36 2.36 -0.38
CA THR A 152 -8.48 1.42 -0.50
C THR A 152 -8.79 1.08 -1.97
N ARG A 153 -8.70 2.09 -2.87
CA ARG A 153 -8.92 1.89 -4.32
C ARG A 153 -7.91 0.95 -4.99
N PHE A 154 -6.74 0.73 -4.41
CA PHE A 154 -5.69 -0.15 -4.93
C PHE A 154 -5.50 -1.43 -4.08
N GLN A 155 -6.36 -1.64 -3.08
CA GLN A 155 -6.33 -2.88 -2.31
C GLN A 155 -6.76 -4.06 -3.18
N GLY A 156 -6.11 -5.21 -2.98
CA GLY A 156 -6.35 -6.38 -3.82
C GLY A 156 -5.56 -6.42 -5.14
N GLU A 157 -4.97 -5.29 -5.57
CA GLU A 157 -4.23 -5.18 -6.84
C GLU A 157 -2.74 -5.56 -6.70
N GLY A 158 -2.33 -6.03 -5.54
CA GLY A 158 -0.95 -6.53 -5.33
C GLY A 158 0.08 -5.46 -4.94
N VAL A 159 -0.31 -4.20 -4.79
CA VAL A 159 0.59 -3.07 -4.42
C VAL A 159 1.42 -3.39 -3.18
N ALA A 160 0.79 -3.85 -2.10
CA ALA A 160 1.48 -4.21 -0.88
C ALA A 160 2.52 -5.34 -1.10
N ALA A 161 2.19 -6.32 -1.95
CA ALA A 161 3.12 -7.41 -2.26
C ALA A 161 4.34 -6.91 -3.04
N VAL A 162 4.16 -5.97 -3.95
CA VAL A 162 5.27 -5.34 -4.71
C VAL A 162 6.16 -4.54 -3.78
N LEU A 163 5.59 -3.70 -2.90
CA LEU A 163 6.32 -2.97 -1.88
C LEU A 163 7.16 -3.87 -0.98
N VAL A 164 6.57 -4.94 -0.43
CA VAL A 164 7.30 -5.88 0.44
C VAL A 164 8.42 -6.61 -0.31
N ARG A 165 8.21 -6.98 -1.59
CA ARG A 165 9.28 -7.60 -2.40
C ARG A 165 10.44 -6.64 -2.62
N GLU A 166 10.18 -5.37 -2.85
CA GLU A 166 11.24 -4.36 -3.02
C GLU A 166 12.00 -4.16 -1.70
N ILE A 167 11.30 -4.09 -0.57
CA ILE A 167 11.93 -4.04 0.75
C ILE A 167 12.79 -5.30 1.03
N LEU A 168 12.34 -6.48 0.62
CA LEU A 168 13.14 -7.70 0.74
C LEU A 168 14.44 -7.62 -0.07
N LYS A 169 14.42 -7.05 -1.28
CA LYS A 169 15.64 -6.83 -2.09
C LYS A 169 16.57 -5.84 -1.38
N GLU A 170 16.05 -4.71 -0.92
CA GLU A 170 16.81 -3.70 -0.20
C GLU A 170 17.44 -4.25 1.08
N ALA A 171 16.69 -5.03 1.84
CA ALA A 171 17.20 -5.66 3.06
C ALA A 171 18.35 -6.63 2.78
N ARG A 172 18.28 -7.39 1.68
CA ARG A 172 19.41 -8.23 1.23
C ARG A 172 20.61 -7.41 0.81
N ALA A 173 20.41 -6.32 0.07
CA ALA A 173 21.47 -5.40 -0.33
C ALA A 173 22.17 -4.78 0.90
N ARG A 174 21.43 -4.47 1.95
CA ARG A 174 21.96 -4.00 3.24
C ARG A 174 22.55 -5.13 4.11
N ARG A 175 22.54 -6.37 3.64
CA ARG A 175 23.03 -7.54 4.37
C ARG A 175 22.40 -7.72 5.74
N LEU A 176 21.09 -7.45 5.85
CA LEU A 176 20.34 -7.80 7.04
C LEU A 176 20.21 -9.30 7.17
N LYS A 177 20.11 -9.81 8.40
CA LYS A 177 19.93 -11.25 8.67
C LYS A 177 18.48 -11.68 8.47
N TYR A 178 17.55 -10.81 8.84
CA TYR A 178 16.13 -11.08 8.73
C TYR A 178 15.31 -9.79 8.73
N LEU A 179 14.10 -9.91 8.22
CA LEU A 179 13.03 -8.93 8.40
C LEU A 179 11.95 -9.48 9.31
N PHE A 180 11.23 -8.58 9.98
CA PHE A 180 10.04 -8.93 10.72
C PHE A 180 8.95 -7.88 10.52
N ALA A 181 7.71 -8.29 10.75
CA ALA A 181 6.53 -7.45 10.75
C ALA A 181 5.60 -7.86 11.89
N CYS A 182 4.89 -6.90 12.47
CA CYS A 182 3.92 -7.14 13.52
C CYS A 182 2.58 -6.51 13.09
N THR A 183 1.52 -7.32 13.07
CA THR A 183 0.18 -6.87 12.68
C THR A 183 -0.89 -7.52 13.52
N SER A 184 -2.01 -6.81 13.73
CA SER A 184 -3.24 -7.36 14.28
C SER A 184 -4.25 -7.75 13.19
N ASP A 185 -3.93 -7.53 11.93
CA ASP A 185 -4.79 -7.80 10.77
C ASP A 185 -4.41 -9.15 10.16
N ASP A 186 -5.37 -10.08 10.11
CA ASP A 186 -5.15 -11.42 9.57
C ASP A 186 -4.90 -11.44 8.06
N LEU A 187 -5.46 -10.48 7.30
CA LEU A 187 -5.22 -10.37 5.86
C LEU A 187 -3.77 -9.94 5.59
N VAL A 188 -3.27 -9.00 6.39
CA VAL A 188 -1.87 -8.56 6.34
C VAL A 188 -0.94 -9.70 6.76
N ALA A 189 -1.27 -10.46 7.81
CA ALA A 189 -0.50 -11.63 8.22
C ALA A 189 -0.46 -12.70 7.11
N ALA A 190 -1.59 -12.97 6.45
CA ALA A 190 -1.66 -13.89 5.32
C ALA A 190 -0.86 -13.40 4.12
N LEU A 191 -0.82 -12.09 3.85
CA LEU A 191 0.04 -11.50 2.82
C LEU A 191 1.51 -11.78 3.09
N PHE A 192 2.00 -11.50 4.30
CA PHE A 192 3.39 -11.77 4.69
C PHE A 192 3.73 -13.25 4.58
N SER A 193 2.84 -14.15 5.02
CA SER A 193 3.05 -15.60 4.89
C SER A 193 3.21 -16.03 3.42
N ARG A 194 2.40 -15.50 2.51
CA ARG A 194 2.55 -15.74 1.06
C ARG A 194 3.86 -15.21 0.47
N LEU A 195 4.46 -14.23 1.14
CA LEU A 195 5.75 -13.65 0.73
C LEU A 195 6.96 -14.29 1.42
N GLY A 196 6.75 -15.43 2.09
CA GLY A 196 7.83 -16.22 2.69
C GLY A 196 8.19 -15.83 4.12
N PHE A 197 7.32 -15.07 4.79
CA PHE A 197 7.47 -14.84 6.22
C PHE A 197 6.80 -15.96 7.00
N GLU A 198 7.45 -16.42 8.05
CA GLU A 198 6.95 -17.44 8.96
C GLU A 198 6.47 -16.80 10.27
N ARG A 199 5.52 -17.44 10.95
CA ARG A 199 5.10 -17.00 12.27
C ARG A 199 6.26 -17.12 13.26
N ALA A 200 6.43 -16.10 14.08
CA ALA A 200 7.49 -15.99 15.07
C ALA A 200 6.91 -15.60 16.45
N ARG A 201 7.71 -15.80 17.49
CA ARG A 201 7.37 -15.36 18.85
C ARG A 201 7.98 -13.98 19.11
N ALA A 202 7.49 -13.30 20.16
CA ALA A 202 8.04 -12.02 20.57
C ALA A 202 9.54 -12.09 20.94
N SER A 203 10.01 -13.26 21.42
CA SER A 203 11.42 -13.54 21.71
C SER A 203 12.30 -13.68 20.45
N ASP A 204 11.72 -13.91 19.30
CA ASP A 204 12.43 -14.18 18.05
C ASP A 204 12.72 -12.90 17.25
N VAL A 205 12.29 -11.74 17.76
CA VAL A 205 12.54 -10.40 17.22
C VAL A 205 13.25 -9.53 18.26
N PRO A 206 13.93 -8.44 17.85
CA PRO A 206 14.74 -7.66 18.77
C PRO A 206 13.96 -7.13 19.97
N ALA A 207 14.51 -7.24 21.17
CA ALA A 207 13.88 -6.73 22.38
C ALA A 207 13.61 -5.20 22.32
N ALA A 208 14.37 -4.49 21.51
CA ALA A 208 14.16 -3.05 21.24
C ALA A 208 12.78 -2.74 20.68
N LYS A 209 12.14 -3.69 19.95
CA LYS A 209 10.79 -3.55 19.42
C LYS A 209 9.75 -3.35 20.51
N TRP A 210 9.92 -4.01 21.63
CA TRP A 210 8.92 -4.05 22.70
C TRP A 210 9.04 -2.94 23.73
N ARG A 211 10.02 -2.03 23.57
CA ARG A 211 10.17 -0.89 24.47
C ARG A 211 8.93 0.00 24.44
N GLY A 212 8.27 0.15 25.58
CA GLY A 212 7.05 0.94 25.71
C GLY A 212 5.78 0.29 25.18
N TYR A 213 5.83 -0.99 24.78
CA TYR A 213 4.62 -1.74 24.40
C TYR A 213 3.92 -2.31 25.65
N ASP A 214 2.60 -2.23 25.63
CA ASP A 214 1.76 -2.94 26.60
C ASP A 214 1.85 -4.46 26.35
N PRO A 215 2.10 -5.30 27.38
CA PRO A 215 2.14 -6.76 27.22
C PRO A 215 0.87 -7.36 26.62
N SER A 216 -0.31 -6.84 26.96
CA SER A 216 -1.59 -7.32 26.41
C SER A 216 -1.67 -7.11 24.90
N ARG A 217 -1.13 -5.98 24.42
CA ARG A 217 -1.06 -5.69 23.00
C ARG A 217 -0.07 -6.61 22.28
N ILE A 218 1.07 -6.94 22.89
CA ILE A 218 2.03 -7.88 22.27
C ILE A 218 1.35 -9.22 22.03
N ALA A 219 0.53 -9.69 22.97
CA ALA A 219 -0.19 -10.96 22.86
C ALA A 219 -1.22 -11.00 21.73
N SER A 220 -1.75 -9.83 21.30
CA SER A 220 -2.73 -9.71 20.21
C SER A 220 -2.10 -9.60 18.81
N LEU A 221 -0.76 -9.50 18.71
CA LEU A 221 -0.09 -9.32 17.42
C LEU A 221 0.30 -10.66 16.80
N SER A 222 0.05 -10.78 15.51
CA SER A 222 0.73 -11.74 14.65
C SER A 222 2.12 -11.21 14.34
N ILE A 223 3.15 -11.94 14.77
CA ILE A 223 4.55 -11.62 14.51
C ILE A 223 5.03 -12.51 13.38
N LEU A 224 5.54 -11.93 12.33
CA LEU A 224 6.01 -12.60 11.12
C LEU A 224 7.49 -12.28 10.91
N ARG A 225 8.29 -13.26 10.48
CA ARG A 225 9.73 -13.11 10.28
C ARG A 225 10.18 -13.83 9.01
N ALA A 226 11.05 -13.19 8.23
CA ALA A 226 11.68 -13.79 7.05
C ALA A 226 13.20 -13.75 7.19
N HIS A 227 13.86 -14.90 7.07
CA HIS A 227 15.31 -14.98 6.94
C HIS A 227 15.73 -14.53 5.55
N LEU A 228 16.88 -13.85 5.45
CA LEU A 228 17.34 -13.27 4.18
C LEU A 228 18.52 -14.02 3.53
N GLY A 229 18.98 -15.08 4.18
CA GLY A 229 20.12 -15.89 3.73
C GLY A 229 21.39 -15.51 4.44
#